data_90d1fd51a19b21b2f3fb554aa92a7312
#
_entry.id   90d1fd51a19b21b2f3fb554aa92a7312
#
_cell.length_a   1.000
_cell.length_b   1.000
_cell.length_c   1.000
_cell.angle_alpha   90.00
_cell.angle_beta   90.00
_cell.angle_gamma   90.00
#
_symmetry.space_group_name_H-M   'P 1'
#
loop_
_entity.id
_entity.type
_entity.pdbx_description
1 polymer ?
#
loop_
_entity_poly.entity_id
_entity_poly.type
_entity_poly.pdbx_seq_one_letter_code
_entity_poly.pdbx_strand_id
1 'polypeptide(L)'
;MNVQHAFASEVRPATVQDIPFLARMDIEASSQPFGTPYWAEMLAGTDTTPQAFVAAMLRENASNWGKIEDFLILEVDGQPAATCCVFRPDAATSSTGPLNLNRLAEIGWSLGWTTTQTAQVRAKYLEAFGDDADYLRPQADLIVETVAVDPGHRGKGLGTALMKAAFARGRALGAQSIGIMVIHGNDNAQALYDKHFEPYATFHAAYFDHEFPGLTKYRASLTSEKE
;
A
#
# COMPACT_ATOMS: atom_id res chain seq x y z
N MET A 1 -17.97 36.30 5.89
CA MET A 1 -17.41 35.44 6.93
C MET A 1 -17.48 34.01 6.42
N ASN A 2 -16.37 33.47 5.94
CA ASN A 2 -16.31 32.04 5.56
C ASN A 2 -16.18 31.22 6.86
N VAL A 3 -17.26 30.61 7.29
CA VAL A 3 -17.21 29.58 8.32
C VAL A 3 -16.57 28.35 7.63
N GLN A 4 -15.24 28.17 7.81
CA GLN A 4 -14.61 26.91 7.53
C GLN A 4 -15.27 25.88 8.46
N HIS A 5 -16.17 25.04 7.93
CA HIS A 5 -16.62 23.87 8.63
C HIS A 5 -15.39 22.98 8.82
N ALA A 6 -14.88 22.93 10.04
CA ALA A 6 -13.89 21.93 10.42
C ALA A 6 -14.58 20.57 10.28
N PHE A 7 -14.20 19.79 9.27
CA PHE A 7 -14.65 18.42 9.12
C PHE A 7 -14.23 17.63 10.38
N ALA A 8 -15.15 16.94 11.00
CA ALA A 8 -14.79 15.99 12.04
C ALA A 8 -14.06 14.82 11.34
N SER A 9 -12.76 14.72 11.61
CA SER A 9 -11.95 13.61 11.10
C SER A 9 -11.51 12.73 12.25
N GLU A 10 -11.71 11.43 12.09
CA GLU A 10 -11.33 10.40 13.06
C GLU A 10 -10.50 9.33 12.37
N VAL A 11 -9.51 8.79 13.08
CA VAL A 11 -8.69 7.68 12.61
C VAL A 11 -9.00 6.46 13.47
N ARG A 12 -9.35 5.35 12.80
CA ARG A 12 -9.60 4.06 13.44
C ARG A 12 -8.89 2.91 12.72
N PRO A 13 -8.66 1.78 13.36
CA PRO A 13 -8.28 0.54 12.69
C PRO A 13 -9.37 0.10 11.68
N ALA A 14 -8.94 -0.55 10.60
CA ALA A 14 -9.88 -1.15 9.66
C ALA A 14 -10.45 -2.46 10.21
N THR A 15 -11.60 -2.83 9.67
CA THR A 15 -12.32 -4.07 9.95
C THR A 15 -12.66 -4.78 8.63
N VAL A 16 -13.19 -6.00 8.71
CA VAL A 16 -13.61 -6.76 7.51
C VAL A 16 -14.70 -6.05 6.70
N GLN A 17 -15.48 -5.17 7.32
CA GLN A 17 -16.50 -4.38 6.64
C GLN A 17 -15.89 -3.31 5.73
N ASP A 18 -14.64 -2.92 5.99
CA ASP A 18 -13.93 -1.92 5.20
C ASP A 18 -13.29 -2.48 3.92
N ILE A 19 -13.29 -3.82 3.72
CA ILE A 19 -12.65 -4.45 2.56
C ILE A 19 -13.04 -3.80 1.22
N PRO A 20 -14.33 -3.46 0.94
CA PRO A 20 -14.68 -2.82 -0.32
C PRO A 20 -14.00 -1.45 -0.50
N PHE A 21 -13.86 -0.68 0.58
CA PHE A 21 -13.15 0.61 0.56
C PHE A 21 -11.65 0.39 0.41
N LEU A 22 -11.04 -0.51 1.19
CA LEU A 22 -9.62 -0.83 1.11
C LEU A 22 -9.21 -1.31 -0.28
N ALA A 23 -10.00 -2.20 -0.90
CA ALA A 23 -9.72 -2.69 -2.25
C ALA A 23 -9.78 -1.56 -3.29
N ARG A 24 -10.71 -0.61 -3.16
CA ARG A 24 -10.77 0.56 -4.04
C ARG A 24 -9.56 1.47 -3.83
N MET A 25 -9.14 1.67 -2.59
CA MET A 25 -7.99 2.52 -2.27
C MET A 25 -6.65 1.87 -2.67
N ASP A 26 -6.53 0.55 -2.63
CA ASP A 26 -5.38 -0.16 -3.18
C ASP A 26 -5.23 0.09 -4.69
N ILE A 27 -6.36 0.04 -5.44
CA ILE A 27 -6.36 0.38 -6.86
C ILE A 27 -5.94 1.83 -7.10
N GLU A 28 -6.41 2.78 -6.29
CA GLU A 28 -5.99 4.19 -6.38
C GLU A 28 -4.49 4.36 -6.12
N ALA A 29 -3.95 3.69 -5.10
CA ALA A 29 -2.53 3.75 -4.76
C ALA A 29 -1.66 3.08 -5.83
N SER A 30 -2.03 1.87 -6.26
CA SER A 30 -1.26 1.06 -7.21
C SER A 30 -1.35 1.53 -8.67
N SER A 31 -2.29 2.45 -8.97
CA SER A 31 -2.41 3.05 -10.31
C SER A 31 -1.41 4.18 -10.58
N GLN A 32 -0.75 4.70 -9.57
CA GLN A 32 0.16 5.83 -9.73
C GLN A 32 1.61 5.36 -9.95
N PRO A 33 2.35 5.97 -10.87
CA PRO A 33 1.98 7.10 -11.76
C PRO A 33 1.34 6.68 -13.09
N PHE A 34 1.10 5.39 -13.34
CA PHE A 34 0.80 4.83 -14.68
C PHE A 34 -0.65 4.99 -15.13
N GLY A 35 -1.57 5.35 -14.23
CA GLY A 35 -3.01 5.45 -14.50
C GLY A 35 -3.76 4.10 -14.49
N THR A 36 -3.03 2.97 -14.42
CA THR A 36 -3.58 1.61 -14.32
C THR A 36 -2.88 0.85 -13.21
N PRO A 37 -3.62 0.06 -12.39
CA PRO A 37 -2.98 -0.73 -11.34
C PRO A 37 -2.20 -1.90 -11.95
N TYR A 38 -1.04 -2.23 -11.38
CA TYR A 38 -0.23 -3.37 -11.82
C TYR A 38 -1.01 -4.71 -11.78
N TRP A 39 -2.02 -4.82 -10.93
CA TRP A 39 -2.92 -5.98 -10.90
C TRP A 39 -3.65 -6.24 -12.22
N ALA A 40 -3.91 -5.21 -13.03
CA ALA A 40 -4.66 -5.35 -14.28
C ALA A 40 -3.93 -6.27 -15.28
N GLU A 41 -2.61 -6.12 -15.41
CA GLU A 41 -1.79 -6.94 -16.29
C GLU A 41 -1.67 -8.39 -15.77
N MET A 42 -1.49 -8.55 -14.46
CA MET A 42 -1.40 -9.87 -13.83
C MET A 42 -2.69 -10.69 -14.00
N LEU A 43 -3.84 -10.03 -13.97
CA LEU A 43 -5.16 -10.65 -14.07
C LEU A 43 -5.64 -10.81 -15.53
N ALA A 44 -4.90 -10.31 -16.51
CA ALA A 44 -5.26 -10.46 -17.92
C ALA A 44 -5.38 -11.94 -18.31
N GLY A 45 -6.55 -12.32 -18.85
CA GLY A 45 -6.93 -13.71 -19.14
C GLY A 45 -7.77 -14.36 -18.05
N THR A 46 -8.13 -13.63 -16.99
CA THR A 46 -9.20 -13.98 -16.05
C THR A 46 -10.35 -12.98 -16.22
N ASP A 47 -11.57 -13.35 -15.82
CA ASP A 47 -12.72 -12.44 -15.78
C ASP A 47 -12.78 -11.62 -14.48
N THR A 48 -11.66 -11.56 -13.74
CA THR A 48 -11.59 -10.93 -12.42
C THR A 48 -11.09 -9.50 -12.54
N THR A 49 -11.83 -8.56 -11.96
CA THR A 49 -11.37 -7.17 -11.86
C THR A 49 -10.27 -7.04 -10.79
N PRO A 50 -9.31 -6.10 -10.94
CA PRO A 50 -8.30 -5.82 -9.93
C PRO A 50 -8.91 -5.59 -8.53
N GLN A 51 -10.01 -4.85 -8.43
CA GLN A 51 -10.69 -4.59 -7.16
C GLN A 51 -11.26 -5.88 -6.53
N ALA A 52 -11.85 -6.77 -7.33
CA ALA A 52 -12.34 -8.06 -6.83
C ALA A 52 -11.20 -8.95 -6.33
N PHE A 53 -10.07 -8.95 -7.03
CA PHE A 53 -8.86 -9.67 -6.64
C PHE A 53 -8.31 -9.16 -5.30
N VAL A 54 -8.10 -7.86 -5.17
CA VAL A 54 -7.60 -7.26 -3.91
C VAL A 54 -8.56 -7.53 -2.75
N ALA A 55 -9.87 -7.44 -2.99
CA ALA A 55 -10.86 -7.79 -1.97
C ALA A 55 -10.78 -9.26 -1.53
N ALA A 56 -10.54 -10.19 -2.47
CA ALA A 56 -10.33 -11.60 -2.15
C ALA A 56 -9.00 -11.81 -1.41
N MET A 57 -7.91 -11.18 -1.87
CA MET A 57 -6.60 -11.23 -1.21
C MET A 57 -6.68 -10.79 0.26
N LEU A 58 -7.41 -9.70 0.55
CA LEU A 58 -7.61 -9.22 1.92
C LEU A 58 -8.46 -10.19 2.75
N ARG A 59 -9.56 -10.74 2.20
CA ARG A 59 -10.41 -11.72 2.91
C ARG A 59 -9.66 -12.99 3.26
N GLU A 60 -8.83 -13.48 2.35
CA GLU A 60 -8.03 -14.68 2.52
C GLU A 60 -6.75 -14.44 3.35
N ASN A 61 -6.54 -13.21 3.85
CA ASN A 61 -5.32 -12.83 4.58
C ASN A 61 -4.04 -13.22 3.81
N ALA A 62 -4.04 -12.93 2.51
CA ALA A 62 -3.02 -13.34 1.56
C ALA A 62 -2.12 -12.19 1.11
N SER A 63 -2.10 -11.06 1.84
CA SER A 63 -1.15 -9.96 1.62
C SER A 63 0.12 -10.18 2.46
N ASN A 64 1.28 -9.96 1.84
CA ASN A 64 2.57 -9.85 2.54
C ASN A 64 2.79 -8.42 3.07
N TRP A 65 2.00 -7.44 2.60
CA TRP A 65 2.12 -6.02 2.94
C TRP A 65 1.02 -5.58 3.90
N GLY A 66 0.87 -6.34 4.98
CA GLY A 66 -0.07 -6.07 6.05
C GLY A 66 -1.41 -6.80 5.91
N LYS A 67 -2.10 -6.90 7.03
CA LYS A 67 -3.42 -7.51 7.21
C LYS A 67 -4.46 -6.41 7.40
N ILE A 68 -5.74 -6.78 7.45
CA ILE A 68 -6.84 -5.81 7.66
C ILE A 68 -6.62 -4.95 8.91
N GLU A 69 -6.20 -5.56 10.01
CA GLU A 69 -5.94 -4.87 11.28
C GLU A 69 -4.75 -3.90 11.24
N ASP A 70 -3.89 -3.99 10.21
CA ASP A 70 -2.76 -3.09 10.00
C ASP A 70 -3.17 -1.81 9.25
N PHE A 71 -4.36 -1.80 8.64
CA PHE A 71 -4.87 -0.62 7.98
C PHE A 71 -5.46 0.39 8.97
N LEU A 72 -5.17 1.67 8.72
CA LEU A 72 -5.83 2.81 9.35
C LEU A 72 -6.83 3.41 8.38
N ILE A 73 -8.05 3.61 8.83
CA ILE A 73 -9.09 4.34 8.11
C ILE A 73 -9.20 5.73 8.70
N LEU A 74 -9.07 6.74 7.85
CA LEU A 74 -9.43 8.11 8.20
C LEU A 74 -10.82 8.40 7.68
N GLU A 75 -11.71 8.70 8.59
CA GLU A 75 -13.10 9.08 8.28
C GLU A 75 -13.24 10.59 8.24
N VAL A 76 -14.16 11.05 7.38
CA VAL A 76 -14.64 12.43 7.33
C VAL A 76 -16.16 12.36 7.42
N ASP A 77 -16.72 13.02 8.41
CA ASP A 77 -18.17 13.00 8.68
C ASP A 77 -18.74 11.58 8.80
N GLY A 78 -17.98 10.66 9.43
CA GLY A 78 -18.35 9.27 9.66
C GLY A 78 -18.28 8.36 8.41
N GLN A 79 -17.64 8.81 7.33
CA GLN A 79 -17.43 8.01 6.13
C GLN A 79 -15.93 7.82 5.84
N PRO A 80 -15.49 6.60 5.44
CA PRO A 80 -14.13 6.34 5.04
C PRO A 80 -13.69 7.24 3.88
N ALA A 81 -12.63 8.01 4.09
CA ALA A 81 -12.13 9.01 3.14
C ALA A 81 -10.66 8.81 2.74
N ALA A 82 -9.87 8.16 3.59
CA ALA A 82 -8.47 7.86 3.29
C ALA A 82 -8.00 6.65 4.09
N THR A 83 -6.91 6.02 3.64
CA THR A 83 -6.31 4.87 4.31
C THR A 83 -4.80 4.80 4.12
N CYS A 84 -4.12 4.13 5.04
CA CYS A 84 -2.79 3.58 4.85
C CYS A 84 -2.67 2.27 5.64
N CYS A 85 -1.80 1.37 5.17
CA CYS A 85 -1.40 0.18 5.91
C CYS A 85 -0.10 0.45 6.66
N VAL A 86 -0.01 0.07 7.94
CA VAL A 86 1.22 0.21 8.75
C VAL A 86 1.50 -1.14 9.39
N PHE A 87 2.46 -1.86 8.85
CA PHE A 87 2.72 -3.24 9.25
C PHE A 87 4.20 -3.48 9.56
N ARG A 88 4.46 -4.53 10.33
CA ARG A 88 5.81 -5.04 10.56
C ARG A 88 6.13 -6.10 9.50
N PRO A 89 7.17 -5.89 8.68
CA PRO A 89 7.56 -6.88 7.67
C PRO A 89 7.93 -8.21 8.34
N ASP A 90 7.47 -9.30 7.76
CA ASP A 90 7.91 -10.64 8.14
C ASP A 90 9.24 -10.94 7.43
N ALA A 91 10.23 -11.38 8.19
CA ALA A 91 11.57 -11.70 7.67
C ALA A 91 11.53 -12.78 6.57
N ALA A 92 10.56 -13.69 6.61
CA ALA A 92 10.42 -14.76 5.62
C ALA A 92 9.84 -14.30 4.28
N THR A 93 9.12 -13.16 4.26
CA THR A 93 8.45 -12.63 3.06
C THR A 93 8.86 -11.20 2.75
N SER A 94 9.85 -10.67 3.45
CA SER A 94 10.21 -9.25 3.44
C SER A 94 10.77 -8.74 2.11
N SER A 95 11.24 -9.62 1.25
CA SER A 95 11.77 -9.29 -0.08
C SER A 95 10.84 -9.72 -1.22
N THR A 96 9.63 -10.16 -0.89
CA THR A 96 8.63 -10.54 -1.88
C THR A 96 7.61 -9.43 -2.10
N GLY A 97 6.94 -9.44 -3.26
CA GLY A 97 5.86 -8.50 -3.56
C GLY A 97 4.63 -8.68 -2.67
N PRO A 98 3.57 -7.92 -2.94
CA PRO A 98 2.40 -7.81 -2.05
C PRO A 98 1.62 -9.11 -1.83
N LEU A 99 1.66 -10.05 -2.78
CA LEU A 99 0.86 -11.28 -2.73
C LEU A 99 1.62 -12.44 -2.10
N ASN A 100 1.02 -13.08 -1.10
CA ASN A 100 1.47 -14.37 -0.60
C ASN A 100 1.06 -15.48 -1.57
N LEU A 101 2.01 -15.90 -2.41
CA LEU A 101 1.78 -16.92 -3.43
C LEU A 101 1.37 -18.29 -2.87
N ASN A 102 1.63 -18.58 -1.60
CA ASN A 102 1.17 -19.81 -0.97
C ASN A 102 -0.35 -19.81 -0.74
N ARG A 103 -0.99 -18.64 -0.78
CA ARG A 103 -2.44 -18.46 -0.63
C ARG A 103 -3.15 -18.20 -1.96
N LEU A 104 -2.43 -18.22 -3.09
CA LEU A 104 -3.03 -17.90 -4.38
C LEU A 104 -4.09 -18.92 -4.82
N ALA A 105 -3.96 -20.20 -4.41
CA ALA A 105 -4.94 -21.21 -4.73
C ALA A 105 -6.29 -20.95 -4.06
N GLU A 106 -6.29 -20.50 -2.79
CA GLU A 106 -7.50 -20.15 -2.05
C GLU A 106 -8.18 -18.92 -2.68
N ILE A 107 -7.39 -17.90 -3.05
CA ILE A 107 -7.91 -16.73 -3.79
C ILE A 107 -8.54 -17.18 -5.09
N GLY A 108 -7.84 -17.97 -5.89
CA GLY A 108 -8.33 -18.47 -7.16
C GLY A 108 -9.64 -19.26 -7.02
N TRP A 109 -9.71 -20.12 -6.01
CA TRP A 109 -10.94 -20.86 -5.70
C TRP A 109 -12.09 -19.94 -5.33
N SER A 110 -11.86 -18.93 -4.47
CA SER A 110 -12.89 -17.97 -4.04
C SER A 110 -13.40 -17.09 -5.19
N LEU A 111 -12.56 -16.90 -6.24
CA LEU A 111 -12.88 -16.14 -7.46
C LEU A 111 -13.40 -17.02 -8.60
N GLY A 112 -13.52 -18.34 -8.42
CA GLY A 112 -13.98 -19.28 -9.44
C GLY A 112 -12.96 -19.57 -10.55
N TRP A 113 -11.67 -19.36 -10.30
CA TRP A 113 -10.62 -19.62 -11.29
C TRP A 113 -10.40 -21.12 -11.52
N THR A 114 -10.04 -21.44 -12.74
CA THR A 114 -9.49 -22.76 -13.09
C THR A 114 -8.04 -22.85 -12.58
N THR A 115 -7.53 -24.08 -12.47
CA THR A 115 -6.11 -24.34 -12.15
C THR A 115 -5.17 -23.67 -13.15
N THR A 116 -5.57 -23.63 -14.42
CA THR A 116 -4.79 -22.96 -15.48
C THR A 116 -4.72 -21.45 -15.25
N GLN A 117 -5.83 -20.78 -14.91
CA GLN A 117 -5.84 -19.36 -14.63
C GLN A 117 -4.99 -19.03 -13.37
N THR A 118 -5.10 -19.83 -12.32
CA THR A 118 -4.25 -19.70 -11.13
C THR A 118 -2.77 -19.80 -11.47
N ALA A 119 -2.38 -20.76 -12.29
CA ALA A 119 -0.99 -20.92 -12.74
C ALA A 119 -0.51 -19.75 -13.61
N GLN A 120 -1.36 -19.21 -14.48
CA GLN A 120 -1.04 -18.05 -15.30
C GLN A 120 -0.82 -16.79 -14.47
N VAL A 121 -1.71 -16.51 -13.50
CA VAL A 121 -1.55 -15.37 -12.57
C VAL A 121 -0.27 -15.51 -11.76
N ARG A 122 0.05 -16.73 -11.27
CA ARG A 122 1.30 -17.00 -10.58
C ARG A 122 2.52 -16.68 -11.44
N ALA A 123 2.53 -17.12 -12.70
CA ALA A 123 3.65 -16.89 -13.61
C ALA A 123 3.88 -15.40 -13.85
N LYS A 124 2.83 -14.64 -14.16
CA LYS A 124 2.90 -13.19 -14.37
C LYS A 124 3.35 -12.44 -13.10
N TYR A 125 2.88 -12.88 -11.94
CA TYR A 125 3.31 -12.28 -10.69
C TYR A 125 4.81 -12.47 -10.43
N LEU A 126 5.34 -13.67 -10.68
CA LEU A 126 6.77 -13.97 -10.54
C LEU A 126 7.62 -13.21 -11.58
N GLU A 127 7.11 -13.00 -12.77
CA GLU A 127 7.75 -12.16 -13.79
C GLU A 127 7.86 -10.70 -13.33
N ALA A 128 6.80 -10.16 -12.73
CA ALA A 128 6.76 -8.75 -12.32
C ALA A 128 7.54 -8.46 -11.03
N PHE A 129 7.44 -9.32 -10.02
CA PHE A 129 8.06 -9.08 -8.71
C PHE A 129 9.34 -9.90 -8.47
N GLY A 130 9.52 -11.01 -9.20
CA GLY A 130 10.64 -11.90 -9.01
C GLY A 130 10.66 -12.59 -7.64
N ASP A 131 11.78 -13.24 -7.37
CA ASP A 131 12.11 -13.81 -6.06
C ASP A 131 13.26 -12.98 -5.48
N ASP A 132 13.09 -12.44 -4.26
CA ASP A 132 14.15 -11.72 -3.50
C ASP A 132 14.71 -10.44 -4.17
N ALA A 133 13.84 -9.54 -4.59
CA ALA A 133 14.26 -8.27 -5.19
C ALA A 133 14.74 -7.26 -4.13
N ASP A 134 15.94 -6.71 -4.31
CA ASP A 134 16.56 -5.77 -3.37
C ASP A 134 15.71 -4.53 -3.11
N TYR A 135 15.01 -4.02 -4.12
CA TYR A 135 14.14 -2.86 -3.98
C TYR A 135 12.90 -3.13 -3.11
N LEU A 136 12.53 -4.42 -2.90
CA LEU A 136 11.42 -4.80 -2.03
C LEU A 136 11.84 -5.00 -0.57
N ARG A 137 13.14 -5.19 -0.28
CA ARG A 137 13.61 -5.42 1.10
C ARG A 137 13.22 -4.25 2.01
N PRO A 138 12.66 -4.49 3.20
CA PRO A 138 12.22 -3.42 4.09
C PRO A 138 13.41 -2.60 4.60
N GLN A 139 13.24 -1.29 4.66
CA GLN A 139 14.24 -0.34 5.13
C GLN A 139 14.02 0.14 6.57
N ALA A 140 12.98 -0.34 7.24
CA ALA A 140 12.58 0.08 8.58
C ALA A 140 11.86 -1.04 9.35
N ASP A 141 11.66 -0.85 10.66
CA ASP A 141 10.93 -1.80 11.52
C ASP A 141 9.46 -1.91 11.15
N LEU A 142 8.88 -0.81 10.66
CA LEU A 142 7.53 -0.75 10.12
C LEU A 142 7.57 -0.17 8.72
N ILE A 143 6.69 -0.69 7.88
CA ILE A 143 6.49 -0.19 6.51
C ILE A 143 5.07 0.37 6.40
N VAL A 144 4.98 1.50 5.70
CA VAL A 144 3.71 2.12 5.30
C VAL A 144 3.46 1.80 3.84
N GLU A 145 2.29 1.25 3.54
CA GLU A 145 1.86 0.91 2.20
C GLU A 145 0.42 1.38 1.95
N THR A 146 -0.03 1.33 0.70
CA THR A 146 -1.41 1.61 0.31
C THR A 146 -1.91 2.96 0.83
N VAL A 147 -1.06 4.01 0.74
CA VAL A 147 -1.47 5.37 1.13
C VAL A 147 -2.36 5.96 0.05
N ALA A 148 -3.63 6.10 0.34
CA ALA A 148 -4.59 6.62 -0.61
C ALA A 148 -5.63 7.54 0.05
N VAL A 149 -6.01 8.58 -0.69
CA VAL A 149 -7.11 9.48 -0.34
C VAL A 149 -8.17 9.37 -1.44
N ASP A 150 -9.40 9.10 -1.04
CA ASP A 150 -10.55 9.07 -1.96
C ASP A 150 -10.57 10.36 -2.80
N PRO A 151 -10.72 10.26 -4.13
CA PRO A 151 -10.65 11.42 -5.03
C PRO A 151 -11.52 12.60 -4.61
N GLY A 152 -12.74 12.34 -4.09
CA GLY A 152 -13.65 13.38 -3.61
C GLY A 152 -13.19 14.10 -2.33
N HIS A 153 -12.14 13.58 -1.68
CA HIS A 153 -11.61 14.12 -0.43
C HIS A 153 -10.18 14.67 -0.56
N ARG A 154 -9.59 14.67 -1.75
CA ARG A 154 -8.24 15.22 -1.99
C ARG A 154 -8.18 16.72 -1.74
N GLY A 155 -6.97 17.23 -1.52
CA GLY A 155 -6.72 18.66 -1.27
C GLY A 155 -7.13 19.16 0.13
N LYS A 156 -7.63 18.28 1.02
CA LYS A 156 -8.10 18.62 2.38
C LYS A 156 -7.08 18.28 3.49
N GLY A 157 -5.83 17.96 3.14
CA GLY A 157 -4.78 17.64 4.12
C GLY A 157 -4.82 16.22 4.70
N LEU A 158 -5.68 15.33 4.16
CA LEU A 158 -5.87 13.98 4.71
C LEU A 158 -4.62 13.11 4.61
N GLY A 159 -3.80 13.27 3.56
CA GLY A 159 -2.51 12.57 3.45
C GLY A 159 -1.56 12.90 4.62
N THR A 160 -1.47 14.18 4.99
CA THR A 160 -0.69 14.60 6.17
C THR A 160 -1.27 14.04 7.47
N ALA A 161 -2.59 13.98 7.60
CA ALA A 161 -3.24 13.39 8.76
C ALA A 161 -2.96 11.89 8.86
N LEU A 162 -2.98 11.15 7.72
CA LEU A 162 -2.57 9.74 7.66
C LEU A 162 -1.13 9.53 8.09
N MET A 163 -0.18 10.37 7.63
CA MET A 163 1.23 10.26 8.05
C MET A 163 1.37 10.45 9.56
N LYS A 164 0.70 11.44 10.14
CA LYS A 164 0.68 11.64 11.60
C LYS A 164 0.13 10.41 12.33
N ALA A 165 -0.94 9.81 11.84
CA ALA A 165 -1.54 8.61 12.43
C ALA A 165 -0.61 7.39 12.29
N ALA A 166 0.06 7.21 11.14
CA ALA A 166 1.04 6.15 10.92
C ALA A 166 2.22 6.26 11.91
N PHE A 167 2.76 7.46 12.10
CA PHE A 167 3.82 7.71 13.08
C PHE A 167 3.36 7.45 14.52
N ALA A 168 2.15 7.88 14.89
CA ALA A 168 1.57 7.63 16.20
C ALA A 168 1.40 6.12 16.46
N ARG A 169 0.87 5.37 15.46
CA ARG A 169 0.77 3.90 15.53
C ARG A 169 2.15 3.25 15.67
N GLY A 170 3.14 3.72 14.90
CA GLY A 170 4.50 3.21 14.97
C GLY A 170 5.11 3.33 16.36
N ARG A 171 4.95 4.50 16.99
CA ARG A 171 5.38 4.71 18.39
C ARG A 171 4.63 3.82 19.37
N ALA A 172 3.31 3.70 19.22
CA ALA A 172 2.48 2.83 20.05
C ALA A 172 2.87 1.34 19.95
N LEU A 173 3.39 0.90 18.80
CA LEU A 173 3.92 -0.45 18.57
C LEU A 173 5.37 -0.62 19.05
N GLY A 174 5.99 0.41 19.64
CA GLY A 174 7.37 0.39 20.13
C GLY A 174 8.42 0.24 19.03
N ALA A 175 8.11 0.60 17.80
CA ALA A 175 9.05 0.57 16.70
C ALA A 175 10.04 1.74 16.78
N GLN A 176 11.26 1.54 16.29
CA GLN A 176 12.31 2.57 16.28
C GLN A 176 12.33 3.35 14.95
N SER A 177 11.83 2.75 13.89
CA SER A 177 11.83 3.34 12.55
C SER A 177 10.58 2.97 11.76
N ILE A 178 10.23 3.86 10.82
CA ILE A 178 9.12 3.68 9.88
C ILE A 178 9.61 4.05 8.47
N GLY A 179 9.20 3.28 7.47
CA GLY A 179 9.60 3.48 6.09
C GLY A 179 8.43 3.48 5.14
N ILE A 180 8.63 4.07 3.98
CA ILE A 180 7.69 4.11 2.87
C ILE A 180 8.47 4.15 1.56
N MET A 181 7.86 3.81 0.44
CA MET A 181 8.47 4.01 -0.87
C MET A 181 7.53 4.77 -1.82
N VAL A 182 8.12 5.41 -2.83
CA VAL A 182 7.37 6.06 -3.90
C VAL A 182 7.98 5.75 -5.25
N ILE A 183 7.15 5.42 -6.22
CA ILE A 183 7.54 5.25 -7.62
C ILE A 183 7.77 6.64 -8.24
N HIS A 184 8.86 6.81 -9.00
CA HIS A 184 9.17 8.08 -9.66
C HIS A 184 8.05 8.47 -10.64
N GLY A 185 7.69 9.75 -10.63
CA GLY A 185 6.54 10.29 -11.37
C GLY A 185 5.27 10.43 -10.52
N ASN A 186 5.22 9.88 -9.30
CA ASN A 186 4.15 10.18 -8.34
C ASN A 186 4.51 11.41 -7.49
N ASP A 187 4.55 12.59 -8.11
CA ASP A 187 5.03 13.84 -7.49
C ASP A 187 4.23 14.24 -6.25
N ASN A 188 2.93 13.94 -6.21
CA ASN A 188 2.09 14.25 -5.07
C ASN A 188 2.46 13.41 -3.82
N ALA A 189 2.72 12.13 -4.01
CA ALA A 189 3.17 11.27 -2.92
C ALA A 189 4.59 11.63 -2.50
N GLN A 190 5.49 11.89 -3.44
CA GLN A 190 6.85 12.33 -3.15
C GLN A 190 6.85 13.62 -2.32
N ALA A 191 6.11 14.66 -2.74
CA ALA A 191 6.01 15.92 -2.01
C ALA A 191 5.38 15.76 -0.60
N LEU A 192 4.57 14.73 -0.37
CA LEU A 192 4.07 14.39 0.95
C LEU A 192 5.17 13.73 1.80
N TYR A 193 5.89 12.75 1.22
CA TYR A 193 6.88 11.97 1.97
C TYR A 193 8.13 12.79 2.30
N ASP A 194 8.58 13.67 1.43
CA ASP A 194 9.69 14.60 1.69
C ASP A 194 9.50 15.48 2.93
N LYS A 195 8.24 15.68 3.38
CA LYS A 195 7.93 16.46 4.60
C LYS A 195 8.07 15.65 5.89
N HIS A 196 8.06 14.33 5.81
CA HIS A 196 7.94 13.46 6.98
C HIS A 196 9.09 12.45 7.11
N PHE A 197 9.79 12.18 6.01
CA PHE A 197 10.82 11.14 5.94
C PHE A 197 12.08 11.69 5.27
N GLU A 198 13.18 10.96 5.44
CA GLU A 198 14.43 11.20 4.72
C GLU A 198 14.61 10.11 3.64
N PRO A 199 15.14 10.45 2.45
CA PRO A 199 15.51 9.45 1.45
C PRO A 199 16.51 8.44 2.03
N TYR A 200 16.24 7.14 1.84
CA TYR A 200 17.07 6.06 2.33
C TYR A 200 17.86 5.38 1.22
N ALA A 201 17.19 5.01 0.13
CA ALA A 201 17.78 4.40 -1.04
C ALA A 201 16.97 4.75 -2.29
N THR A 202 17.65 4.94 -3.42
CA THR A 202 17.01 5.22 -4.71
C THR A 202 17.45 4.17 -5.72
N PHE A 203 16.47 3.56 -6.37
CA PHE A 203 16.64 2.65 -7.50
C PHE A 203 16.22 3.40 -8.76
N HIS A 204 17.18 3.75 -9.61
CA HIS A 204 16.92 4.47 -10.85
C HIS A 204 16.41 3.55 -11.96
N ALA A 205 15.85 4.11 -13.01
CA ALA A 205 15.31 3.34 -14.14
C ALA A 205 16.31 2.34 -14.75
N ALA A 206 17.62 2.64 -14.72
CA ALA A 206 18.67 1.74 -15.19
C ALA A 206 18.78 0.42 -14.39
N TYR A 207 18.34 0.40 -13.13
CA TYR A 207 18.26 -0.83 -12.34
C TYR A 207 17.19 -1.80 -12.87
N PHE A 208 16.20 -1.27 -13.56
CA PHE A 208 15.07 -1.99 -14.13
C PHE A 208 15.15 -2.07 -15.66
N ASP A 209 16.34 -2.01 -16.25
CA ASP A 209 16.55 -2.02 -17.70
C ASP A 209 15.75 -0.95 -18.46
N HIS A 210 15.38 0.15 -17.79
CA HIS A 210 14.53 1.23 -18.25
C HIS A 210 13.07 0.87 -18.53
N GLU A 211 12.62 -0.31 -18.13
CA GLU A 211 11.21 -0.73 -18.24
C GLU A 211 10.33 -0.17 -17.11
N PHE A 212 10.95 0.30 -16.03
CA PHE A 212 10.29 0.92 -14.89
C PHE A 212 11.00 2.23 -14.52
N PRO A 213 10.28 3.29 -14.13
CA PRO A 213 10.88 4.61 -13.90
C PRO A 213 11.82 4.67 -12.70
N GLY A 214 11.79 3.66 -11.86
CA GLY A 214 12.51 3.63 -10.61
C GLY A 214 11.65 4.06 -9.42
N LEU A 215 12.24 3.99 -8.24
CA LEU A 215 11.60 4.34 -6.98
C LEU A 215 12.58 4.89 -5.96
N THR A 216 12.09 5.65 -5.00
CA THR A 216 12.84 6.08 -3.81
C THR A 216 12.19 5.49 -2.56
N LYS A 217 13.01 4.87 -1.73
CA LYS A 217 12.66 4.39 -0.40
C LYS A 217 13.00 5.47 0.61
N TYR A 218 12.10 5.69 1.53
CA TYR A 218 12.19 6.68 2.58
C TYR A 218 12.21 6.02 3.95
N ARG A 219 12.84 6.68 4.93
CA ARG A 219 12.87 6.24 6.33
C ARG A 219 12.77 7.41 7.27
N ALA A 220 12.13 7.20 8.41
CA ALA A 220 12.12 8.14 9.53
C ALA A 220 12.38 7.41 10.84
N SER A 221 13.02 8.10 11.81
CA SER A 221 13.12 7.65 13.20
C SER A 221 11.81 7.91 13.93
N LEU A 222 11.41 6.97 14.78
CA LEU A 222 10.28 7.11 15.69
C LEU A 222 10.72 7.45 17.12
N THR A 223 12.04 7.38 17.41
CA THR A 223 12.62 7.54 18.75
C THR A 223 13.06 8.96 19.05
N SER A 224 13.20 9.84 18.05
CA SER A 224 13.54 11.25 18.24
C SER A 224 12.26 12.10 18.16
N GLU A 225 11.78 12.58 19.29
CA GLU A 225 11.06 13.84 19.32
C GLU A 225 12.08 14.93 18.98
N LYS A 226 12.05 15.43 17.75
CA LYS A 226 12.60 16.77 17.52
C LYS A 226 11.60 17.72 18.19
N GLU A 227 11.97 18.21 19.40
CA GLU A 227 11.37 19.37 20.03
C GLU A 227 11.36 20.59 19.10
#